data_c114f6640da563d1b9309bc4dde619f4
#
_entry.id   c114f6640da563d1b9309bc4dde619f4
#
_cell.length_a   1.000
_cell.length_b   1.000
_cell.length_c   1.000
_cell.angle_alpha   90.00
_cell.angle_beta   90.00
_cell.angle_gamma   90.00
#
_symmetry.space_group_name_H-M   'P 1'
#
loop_
_entity.id
_entity.type
_entity.pdbx_description
1 polymer ?
#
loop_
_entity_poly.entity_id
_entity_poly.type
_entity_poly.pdbx_seq_one_letter_code
_entity_poly.pdbx_strand_id
1 'polypeptide(L)'
;YISDLDAKKFMLVSYLEGKSKTNLSPNDCNSVGKQAAKLHEITKNFNFKRNNDLSVNSWRKIFNQVKDKCNSIHPDLPKLSETTLKDVEKGWPENLPKGIIHADLFHDNIFFKNDNFSGFIDFYFSCNDFYAFEIAICFNALCFDGINENLSFNVTKAKKFFDGYNEIRKISNDEKKYIKVLSQ
;
A
#
# COMPACT_ATOMS: atom_id res chain seq x y z
N TYR A 1 11.76 -9.12 -20.41
CA TYR A 1 12.47 -8.44 -21.51
C TYR A 1 12.02 -6.97 -21.55
N ILE A 2 12.95 -6.05 -21.57
CA ILE A 2 12.69 -4.60 -21.60
C ILE A 2 13.20 -4.07 -22.94
N SER A 3 12.42 -3.25 -23.62
CA SER A 3 12.78 -2.62 -24.89
C SER A 3 12.19 -1.20 -24.98
N ASP A 4 12.62 -0.46 -25.99
CA ASP A 4 12.13 0.88 -26.28
C ASP A 4 11.37 0.86 -27.61
N LEU A 5 10.18 1.46 -27.63
CA LEU A 5 9.35 1.67 -28.82
C LEU A 5 8.78 3.10 -28.76
N ASP A 6 9.06 3.91 -29.78
CA ASP A 6 8.60 5.30 -29.87
C ASP A 6 8.89 6.12 -28.60
N ALA A 7 10.12 6.03 -28.08
CA ALA A 7 10.59 6.66 -26.85
C ALA A 7 9.84 6.23 -25.57
N LYS A 8 9.03 5.18 -25.64
CA LYS A 8 8.38 4.55 -24.47
C LYS A 8 9.06 3.23 -24.15
N LYS A 9 9.23 2.97 -22.86
CA LYS A 9 9.73 1.67 -22.38
C LYS A 9 8.57 0.70 -22.26
N PHE A 10 8.78 -0.52 -22.74
CA PHE A 10 7.83 -1.61 -22.56
C PHE A 10 8.54 -2.87 -22.05
N MET A 11 7.82 -3.72 -21.39
CA MET A 11 8.33 -4.95 -20.82
C MET A 11 7.41 -6.11 -21.19
N LEU A 12 8.00 -7.18 -21.67
CA LEU A 12 7.29 -8.44 -21.86
C LEU A 12 7.46 -9.30 -20.59
N VAL A 13 6.36 -9.65 -19.98
CA VAL A 13 6.31 -10.51 -18.79
C VAL A 13 5.49 -11.76 -19.07
N SER A 14 5.70 -12.82 -18.30
CA SER A 14 4.84 -14.00 -18.36
C SER A 14 3.41 -13.63 -17.91
N TYR A 15 2.43 -14.23 -18.56
CA TYR A 15 1.03 -14.07 -18.17
C TYR A 15 0.78 -14.70 -16.80
N LEU A 16 0.21 -13.92 -15.89
CA LEU A 16 -0.23 -14.40 -14.59
C LEU A 16 -1.69 -14.84 -14.68
N GLU A 17 -1.96 -16.11 -14.48
CA GLU A 17 -3.32 -16.62 -14.45
C GLU A 17 -4.05 -16.22 -13.16
N GLY A 18 -5.34 -15.95 -13.28
CA GLY A 18 -6.20 -15.57 -12.18
C GLY A 18 -6.92 -14.26 -12.42
N LYS A 19 -7.58 -13.77 -11.40
CA LYS A 19 -8.28 -12.48 -11.41
C LYS A 19 -8.30 -11.87 -10.01
N SER A 20 -8.51 -10.57 -9.95
CA SER A 20 -8.73 -9.85 -8.70
C SER A 20 -10.07 -10.22 -8.06
N LYS A 21 -10.18 -10.01 -6.75
CA LYS A 21 -11.43 -10.13 -5.98
C LYS A 21 -11.84 -8.74 -5.49
N THR A 22 -13.09 -8.38 -5.64
CA THR A 22 -13.64 -7.09 -5.14
C THR A 22 -13.76 -7.04 -3.61
N ASN A 23 -13.85 -8.21 -2.96
CA ASN A 23 -13.89 -8.33 -1.51
C ASN A 23 -13.05 -9.54 -1.08
N LEU A 24 -12.05 -9.31 -0.25
CA LEU A 24 -11.19 -10.35 0.29
C LEU A 24 -11.80 -10.93 1.57
N SER A 25 -11.77 -12.25 1.70
CA SER A 25 -12.05 -12.94 2.95
C SER A 25 -10.88 -12.73 3.94
N PRO A 26 -11.08 -12.98 5.24
CA PRO A 26 -9.98 -12.99 6.20
C PRO A 26 -8.84 -13.95 5.83
N ASN A 27 -9.13 -15.07 5.19
CA ASN A 27 -8.11 -16.02 4.73
C ASN A 27 -7.34 -15.48 3.52
N ASP A 28 -8.02 -14.77 2.61
CA ASP A 28 -7.34 -14.06 1.53
C ASP A 28 -6.37 -13.00 2.10
N CYS A 29 -6.81 -12.22 3.09
CA CYS A 29 -5.96 -11.22 3.77
C CYS A 29 -4.74 -11.87 4.44
N ASN A 30 -4.89 -13.06 5.05
CA ASN A 30 -3.76 -13.82 5.58
C ASN A 30 -2.75 -14.18 4.47
N SER A 31 -3.26 -14.70 3.35
CA SER A 31 -2.42 -15.05 2.19
C SER A 31 -1.69 -13.82 1.63
N VAL A 32 -2.39 -12.70 1.48
CA VAL A 32 -1.79 -11.43 0.99
C VAL A 32 -0.72 -10.94 1.95
N GLY A 33 -0.98 -10.91 3.26
CA GLY A 33 0.02 -10.53 4.25
C GLY A 33 1.29 -11.37 4.18
N LYS A 34 1.13 -12.70 4.05
CA LYS A 34 2.25 -13.63 3.88
C LYS A 34 3.07 -13.35 2.61
N GLN A 35 2.41 -13.06 1.50
CA GLN A 35 3.09 -12.79 0.24
C GLN A 35 3.73 -11.38 0.21
N ALA A 36 3.12 -10.37 0.83
CA ALA A 36 3.74 -9.06 1.02
C ALA A 36 5.03 -9.16 1.86
N ALA A 37 5.00 -9.94 2.95
CA ALA A 37 6.20 -10.20 3.74
C ALA A 37 7.29 -10.93 2.95
N LYS A 38 6.91 -11.89 2.09
CA LYS A 38 7.88 -12.56 1.19
C LYS A 38 8.48 -11.59 0.19
N LEU A 39 7.69 -10.68 -0.42
CA LEU A 39 8.20 -9.64 -1.30
C LEU A 39 9.27 -8.81 -0.58
N HIS A 40 9.00 -8.37 0.64
CA HIS A 40 9.95 -7.59 1.43
C HIS A 40 11.23 -8.36 1.74
N GLU A 41 11.15 -9.65 2.08
CA GLU A 41 12.33 -10.45 2.40
C GLU A 41 13.17 -10.80 1.17
N ILE A 42 12.56 -11.21 0.06
CA ILE A 42 13.31 -11.57 -1.16
C ILE A 42 13.98 -10.35 -1.81
N THR A 43 13.42 -9.15 -1.64
CA THR A 43 13.97 -7.91 -2.19
C THR A 43 14.96 -7.21 -1.26
N LYS A 44 15.18 -7.71 -0.05
CA LYS A 44 16.02 -7.10 0.99
C LYS A 44 17.45 -6.76 0.54
N ASN A 45 18.02 -7.62 -0.30
CA ASN A 45 19.35 -7.46 -0.84
C ASN A 45 19.35 -6.91 -2.29
N PHE A 46 18.22 -6.49 -2.78
CA PHE A 46 18.11 -5.95 -4.13
C PHE A 46 18.68 -4.53 -4.19
N ASN A 47 19.75 -4.35 -4.94
CA ASN A 47 20.49 -3.08 -4.98
C ASN A 47 19.85 -2.09 -5.98
N PHE A 48 18.57 -1.81 -5.81
CA PHE A 48 17.84 -0.80 -6.58
C PHE A 48 17.27 0.26 -5.65
N LYS A 49 17.42 1.54 -6.02
CA LYS A 49 16.90 2.65 -5.23
C LYS A 49 15.99 3.52 -6.09
N ARG A 50 14.75 3.59 -5.70
CA ARG A 50 13.76 4.53 -6.19
C ARG A 50 13.06 5.17 -5.01
N ASN A 51 13.09 6.48 -4.92
CA ASN A 51 12.37 7.21 -3.88
C ASN A 51 10.86 7.06 -4.11
N ASN A 52 10.09 7.14 -3.02
CA ASN A 52 8.65 7.19 -3.11
C ASN A 52 8.20 8.60 -3.50
N ASP A 53 7.68 8.75 -4.72
CA ASP A 53 7.15 10.02 -5.23
C ASP A 53 5.80 10.40 -4.60
N LEU A 54 5.13 9.44 -3.92
CA LEU A 54 3.87 9.62 -3.21
C LEU A 54 4.06 9.44 -1.69
N SER A 55 5.08 10.09 -1.12
CA SER A 55 5.35 10.10 0.32
C SER A 55 4.94 11.42 0.97
N VAL A 56 5.05 11.51 2.28
CA VAL A 56 4.71 12.70 3.09
C VAL A 56 5.31 14.00 2.52
N ASN A 57 6.56 13.96 2.04
CA ASN A 57 7.24 15.12 1.47
C ASN A 57 6.59 15.62 0.16
N SER A 58 5.97 14.73 -0.58
CA SER A 58 5.29 15.04 -1.85
C SER A 58 3.85 15.48 -1.63
N TRP A 59 3.15 14.95 -0.62
CA TRP A 59 1.73 15.24 -0.38
C TRP A 59 1.47 16.71 -0.08
N ARG A 60 2.31 17.35 0.74
CA ARG A 60 2.22 18.79 0.98
C ARG A 60 2.31 19.62 -0.30
N LYS A 61 3.25 19.23 -1.17
CA LYS A 61 3.44 19.89 -2.46
C LYS A 61 2.23 19.69 -3.38
N ILE A 62 1.73 18.46 -3.46
CA ILE A 62 0.54 18.12 -4.26
C ILE A 62 -0.68 18.88 -3.73
N PHE A 63 -0.92 18.85 -2.42
CA PHE A 63 -2.04 19.57 -1.81
C PHE A 63 -2.01 21.07 -2.12
N ASN A 64 -0.85 21.71 -2.00
CA ASN A 64 -0.72 23.13 -2.32
C ASN A 64 -1.07 23.48 -3.78
N GLN A 65 -0.96 22.55 -4.71
CA GLN A 65 -1.34 22.73 -6.12
C GLN A 65 -2.86 22.63 -6.35
N VAL A 66 -3.58 21.91 -5.49
CA VAL A 66 -5.00 21.58 -5.71
C VAL A 66 -5.94 22.15 -4.65
N LYS A 67 -5.42 22.69 -3.54
CA LYS A 67 -6.22 23.12 -2.37
C LYS A 67 -7.36 24.07 -2.73
N ASP A 68 -7.15 24.99 -3.66
CA ASP A 68 -8.16 25.97 -4.07
C ASP A 68 -9.32 25.31 -4.86
N LYS A 69 -9.10 24.11 -5.42
CA LYS A 69 -10.09 23.31 -6.13
C LYS A 69 -10.83 22.32 -5.22
N CYS A 70 -10.32 22.06 -4.02
CA CYS A 70 -10.92 21.08 -3.11
C CYS A 70 -12.37 21.44 -2.72
N ASN A 71 -12.68 22.75 -2.61
CA ASN A 71 -14.04 23.24 -2.30
C ASN A 71 -15.09 22.82 -3.35
N SER A 72 -14.68 22.58 -4.61
CA SER A 72 -15.60 22.11 -5.64
C SER A 72 -16.04 20.66 -5.45
N ILE A 73 -15.31 19.89 -4.64
CA ILE A 73 -15.62 18.49 -4.29
C ILE A 73 -16.44 18.46 -3.00
N HIS A 74 -15.93 19.09 -1.94
CA HIS A 74 -16.61 19.20 -0.65
C HIS A 74 -16.11 20.42 0.12
N PRO A 75 -16.98 21.23 0.77
CA PRO A 75 -16.58 22.46 1.47
C PRO A 75 -15.56 22.26 2.59
N ASP A 76 -15.62 21.12 3.28
CA ASP A 76 -14.72 20.83 4.41
C ASP A 76 -13.40 20.15 3.99
N LEU A 77 -13.29 19.73 2.73
CA LEU A 77 -12.14 18.97 2.25
C LEU A 77 -10.81 19.71 2.41
N PRO A 78 -10.69 21.02 2.11
CA PRO A 78 -9.43 21.73 2.30
C PRO A 78 -8.97 21.76 3.76
N LYS A 79 -9.91 21.99 4.69
CA LYS A 79 -9.62 22.03 6.14
C LYS A 79 -9.23 20.65 6.66
N LEU A 80 -9.97 19.61 6.27
CA LEU A 80 -9.68 18.22 6.64
C LEU A 80 -8.29 17.83 6.14
N SER A 81 -8.01 18.03 4.85
CA SER A 81 -6.72 17.70 4.24
C SER A 81 -5.56 18.45 4.90
N GLU A 82 -5.71 19.75 5.18
CA GLU A 82 -4.68 20.54 5.84
C GLU A 82 -4.39 20.01 7.26
N THR A 83 -5.45 19.68 8.02
CA THR A 83 -5.30 19.14 9.39
C THR A 83 -4.61 17.77 9.35
N THR A 84 -5.09 16.88 8.50
CA THR A 84 -4.52 15.53 8.35
C THR A 84 -3.05 15.60 7.93
N LEU A 85 -2.72 16.45 6.94
CA LEU A 85 -1.32 16.63 6.52
C LEU A 85 -0.42 17.10 7.64
N LYS A 86 -0.86 18.06 8.47
CA LYS A 86 -0.07 18.53 9.63
C LYS A 86 0.16 17.41 10.64
N ASP A 87 -0.86 16.61 10.91
CA ASP A 87 -0.76 15.50 11.85
C ASP A 87 0.19 14.42 11.33
N VAL A 88 0.09 14.09 10.05
CA VAL A 88 0.96 13.12 9.38
C VAL A 88 2.41 13.63 9.32
N GLU A 89 2.64 14.87 8.91
CA GLU A 89 3.99 15.47 8.85
C GLU A 89 4.67 15.46 10.22
N LYS A 90 3.93 15.77 11.29
CA LYS A 90 4.43 15.74 12.66
C LYS A 90 4.67 14.32 13.19
N GLY A 91 3.84 13.39 12.79
CA GLY A 91 3.85 11.99 13.27
C GLY A 91 4.65 11.02 12.41
N TRP A 92 5.15 11.45 11.22
CA TRP A 92 5.83 10.55 10.29
C TRP A 92 7.10 9.97 10.90
N PRO A 93 7.31 8.65 10.82
CA PRO A 93 8.50 8.02 11.39
C PRO A 93 9.76 8.39 10.61
N GLU A 94 10.88 8.50 11.31
CA GLU A 94 12.20 8.71 10.69
C GLU A 94 12.98 7.40 10.52
N ASN A 95 12.84 6.49 11.48
CA ASN A 95 13.69 5.30 11.61
C ASN A 95 12.86 4.02 11.77
N LEU A 96 12.23 3.57 10.68
CA LEU A 96 11.62 2.25 10.61
C LEU A 96 12.35 1.36 9.60
N PRO A 97 12.23 0.03 9.73
CA PRO A 97 12.72 -0.90 8.71
C PRO A 97 12.12 -0.57 7.35
N LYS A 98 13.00 -0.46 6.34
CA LYS A 98 12.62 -0.07 4.98
C LYS A 98 13.31 -0.93 3.93
N GLY A 99 12.70 -0.99 2.77
CA GLY A 99 13.21 -1.67 1.59
C GLY A 99 12.25 -1.47 0.43
N ILE A 100 12.25 -2.39 -0.51
CA ILE A 100 11.32 -2.33 -1.63
C ILE A 100 9.92 -2.71 -1.16
N ILE A 101 8.97 -1.83 -1.42
CA ILE A 101 7.54 -2.03 -1.25
C ILE A 101 6.86 -1.96 -2.62
N HIS A 102 5.70 -2.57 -2.76
CA HIS A 102 4.88 -2.47 -3.96
C HIS A 102 4.25 -1.08 -4.09
N ALA A 103 3.84 -0.51 -2.97
CA ALA A 103 3.21 0.80 -2.78
C ALA A 103 1.83 0.98 -3.45
N ASP A 104 1.26 -0.08 -4.02
CA ASP A 104 -0.07 -0.05 -4.69
C ASP A 104 -0.81 -1.40 -4.57
N LEU A 105 -0.76 -2.03 -3.39
CA LEU A 105 -1.44 -3.31 -3.13
C LEU A 105 -2.95 -3.10 -2.86
N PHE A 106 -3.66 -2.68 -3.91
CA PHE A 106 -5.12 -2.63 -3.95
C PHE A 106 -5.71 -3.92 -4.52
N HIS A 107 -7.02 -4.07 -4.42
CA HIS A 107 -7.73 -5.29 -4.85
C HIS A 107 -7.40 -5.72 -6.29
N ASP A 108 -7.33 -4.76 -7.21
CA ASP A 108 -7.08 -4.96 -8.63
C ASP A 108 -5.67 -5.45 -8.96
N ASN A 109 -4.71 -5.20 -8.07
CA ASN A 109 -3.32 -5.63 -8.20
C ASN A 109 -3.00 -6.98 -7.52
N ILE A 110 -4.02 -7.65 -6.96
CA ILE A 110 -3.87 -8.91 -6.22
C ILE A 110 -4.71 -10.00 -6.89
N PHE A 111 -4.04 -10.97 -7.50
CA PHE A 111 -4.71 -12.03 -8.27
C PHE A 111 -4.83 -13.32 -7.50
N PHE A 112 -5.98 -13.98 -7.70
CA PHE A 112 -6.31 -15.30 -7.17
C PHE A 112 -6.74 -16.24 -8.29
N LYS A 113 -6.34 -17.51 -8.19
CA LYS A 113 -6.78 -18.60 -9.07
C LYS A 113 -7.34 -19.73 -8.20
N ASN A 114 -8.59 -20.11 -8.42
CA ASN A 114 -9.28 -21.16 -7.63
C ASN A 114 -9.15 -20.90 -6.12
N ASP A 115 -9.45 -19.66 -5.70
CA ASP A 115 -9.34 -19.16 -4.33
C ASP A 115 -7.94 -19.17 -3.69
N ASN A 116 -6.92 -19.56 -4.44
CA ASN A 116 -5.53 -19.45 -3.98
C ASN A 116 -4.88 -18.20 -4.53
N PHE A 117 -4.03 -17.56 -3.71
CA PHE A 117 -3.22 -16.45 -4.16
C PHE A 117 -2.38 -16.86 -5.38
N SER A 118 -2.45 -16.07 -6.45
CA SER A 118 -1.71 -16.30 -7.69
C SER A 118 -0.49 -15.39 -7.82
N GLY A 119 -0.64 -14.09 -7.53
CA GLY A 119 0.46 -13.16 -7.58
C GLY A 119 0.02 -11.70 -7.44
N PHE A 120 1.02 -10.83 -7.37
CA PHE A 120 0.88 -9.38 -7.49
C PHE A 120 1.20 -8.95 -8.92
N ILE A 121 0.52 -7.92 -9.39
CA ILE A 121 0.76 -7.28 -10.68
C ILE A 121 0.94 -5.77 -10.50
N ASP A 122 1.34 -5.07 -11.52
CA ASP A 122 1.49 -3.61 -11.58
C ASP A 122 2.46 -3.02 -10.54
N PHE A 123 3.73 -3.36 -10.67
CA PHE A 123 4.82 -2.83 -9.85
C PHE A 123 5.25 -1.39 -10.23
N TYR A 124 4.39 -0.64 -10.91
CA TYR A 124 4.74 0.70 -11.40
C TYR A 124 5.13 1.68 -10.28
N PHE A 125 4.43 1.62 -9.14
CA PHE A 125 4.70 2.46 -7.97
C PHE A 125 5.76 1.91 -7.02
N SER A 126 6.30 0.71 -7.27
CA SER A 126 7.29 0.10 -6.38
C SER A 126 8.47 1.02 -6.13
N CYS A 127 8.83 1.17 -4.86
CA CYS A 127 9.84 2.12 -4.40
C CYS A 127 10.50 1.64 -3.10
N ASN A 128 11.48 2.40 -2.63
CA ASN A 128 12.09 2.15 -1.32
C ASN A 128 11.39 3.01 -0.26
N ASP A 129 10.64 2.36 0.63
CA ASP A 129 9.96 3.02 1.74
C ASP A 129 9.82 2.07 2.95
N PHE A 130 9.14 2.50 4.00
CA PHE A 130 8.93 1.68 5.19
C PHE A 130 8.02 0.48 4.89
N TYR A 131 8.41 -0.70 5.33
CA TYR A 131 7.55 -1.89 5.23
C TYR A 131 6.21 -1.71 5.95
N ALA A 132 6.22 -0.95 7.06
CA ALA A 132 5.01 -0.60 7.77
C ALA A 132 4.05 0.29 6.94
N PHE A 133 4.56 1.08 5.99
CA PHE A 133 3.74 1.87 5.08
C PHE A 133 3.00 0.98 4.08
N GLU A 134 3.63 -0.06 3.53
CA GLU A 134 2.93 -1.07 2.71
C GLU A 134 1.79 -1.75 3.49
N ILE A 135 2.04 -2.09 4.76
CA ILE A 135 1.01 -2.68 5.62
C ILE A 135 -0.17 -1.71 5.81
N ALA A 136 0.12 -0.42 6.00
CA ALA A 136 -0.90 0.61 6.14
C ALA A 136 -1.74 0.78 4.86
N ILE A 137 -1.08 0.77 3.67
CA ILE A 137 -1.76 0.76 2.36
C ILE A 137 -2.68 -0.45 2.26
N CYS A 138 -2.19 -1.66 2.58
CA CYS A 138 -2.99 -2.87 2.56
C CYS A 138 -4.19 -2.80 3.53
N PHE A 139 -4.04 -2.19 4.70
CA PHE A 139 -5.16 -2.03 5.64
C PHE A 139 -6.24 -1.12 5.07
N ASN A 140 -5.86 0.00 4.50
CA ASN A 140 -6.80 0.93 3.86
C ASN A 140 -7.50 0.31 2.65
N ALA A 141 -6.76 -0.45 1.85
CA ALA A 141 -7.29 -1.05 0.63
C ALA A 141 -8.14 -2.31 0.89
N LEU A 142 -7.76 -3.17 1.85
CA LEU A 142 -8.28 -4.54 1.95
C LEU A 142 -9.10 -4.81 3.21
N CYS A 143 -8.98 -3.97 4.25
CA CYS A 143 -9.55 -4.25 5.56
C CYS A 143 -10.75 -3.37 5.91
N PHE A 144 -11.44 -2.81 4.92
CA PHE A 144 -12.72 -2.13 5.11
C PHE A 144 -13.83 -2.94 4.46
N ASP A 145 -14.98 -2.98 5.13
CA ASP A 145 -16.23 -3.50 4.61
C ASP A 145 -17.27 -2.38 4.52
N GLY A 146 -18.23 -2.53 3.60
CA GLY A 146 -19.29 -1.56 3.41
C GLY A 146 -19.17 -0.82 2.09
N ILE A 147 -20.09 0.13 1.86
CA ILE A 147 -20.20 0.92 0.63
C ILE A 147 -20.44 2.38 1.02
N ASN A 148 -19.77 3.30 0.33
CA ASN A 148 -19.90 4.75 0.51
C ASN A 148 -19.66 5.19 1.95
N GLU A 149 -20.62 5.90 2.56
CA GLU A 149 -20.53 6.47 3.92
C GLU A 149 -20.58 5.43 5.04
N ASN A 150 -20.89 4.17 4.74
CA ASN A 150 -20.99 3.07 5.71
C ASN A 150 -19.76 2.15 5.70
N LEU A 151 -18.58 2.70 5.46
CA LEU A 151 -17.33 1.96 5.56
C LEU A 151 -16.98 1.68 7.02
N SER A 152 -16.66 0.43 7.34
CA SER A 152 -16.21 0.01 8.66
C SER A 152 -14.91 -0.79 8.57
N PHE A 153 -13.96 -0.47 9.46
CA PHE A 153 -12.71 -1.21 9.53
C PHE A 153 -12.93 -2.62 10.06
N ASN A 154 -12.55 -3.63 9.30
CA ASN A 154 -12.66 -5.03 9.66
C ASN A 154 -11.40 -5.51 10.39
N VAL A 155 -11.48 -5.52 11.72
CA VAL A 155 -10.38 -5.96 12.61
C VAL A 155 -9.97 -7.40 12.34
N THR A 156 -10.91 -8.28 11.95
CA THR A 156 -10.62 -9.69 11.66
C THR A 156 -9.74 -9.83 10.42
N LYS A 157 -10.02 -9.07 9.36
CA LYS A 157 -9.19 -9.04 8.15
C LYS A 157 -7.79 -8.52 8.47
N ALA A 158 -7.68 -7.40 9.19
CA ALA A 158 -6.40 -6.80 9.58
C ALA A 158 -5.57 -7.75 10.45
N LYS A 159 -6.20 -8.41 11.43
CA LYS A 159 -5.53 -9.41 12.27
C LYS A 159 -5.02 -10.58 11.44
N LYS A 160 -5.82 -11.10 10.52
CA LYS A 160 -5.42 -12.20 9.64
C LYS A 160 -4.28 -11.80 8.70
N PHE A 161 -4.30 -10.57 8.17
CA PHE A 161 -3.18 -10.03 7.42
C PHE A 161 -1.88 -10.01 8.26
N PHE A 162 -1.95 -9.49 9.48
CA PHE A 162 -0.81 -9.49 10.41
C PHE A 162 -0.33 -10.89 10.74
N ASP A 163 -1.24 -11.85 10.98
CA ASP A 163 -0.88 -13.23 11.25
C ASP A 163 -0.05 -13.80 10.09
N GLY A 164 -0.55 -13.67 8.86
CA GLY A 164 0.15 -14.13 7.66
C GLY A 164 1.50 -13.43 7.45
N TYR A 165 1.54 -12.11 7.60
CA TYR A 165 2.77 -11.34 7.47
C TYR A 165 3.83 -11.79 8.48
N ASN A 166 3.43 -11.97 9.76
CA ASN A 166 4.33 -12.40 10.83
C ASN A 166 4.84 -13.85 10.71
N GLU A 167 4.25 -14.68 9.85
CA GLU A 167 4.82 -16.00 9.54
C GLU A 167 6.19 -15.89 8.86
N ILE A 168 6.38 -14.86 8.06
CA ILE A 168 7.59 -14.65 7.24
C ILE A 168 8.50 -13.57 7.84
N ARG A 169 7.95 -12.40 8.16
CA ARG A 169 8.68 -11.27 8.73
C ARG A 169 7.97 -10.76 9.98
N LYS A 170 8.70 -10.71 11.09
CA LYS A 170 8.16 -10.19 12.35
C LYS A 170 8.05 -8.66 12.31
N ILE A 171 6.84 -8.15 12.57
CA ILE A 171 6.59 -6.72 12.71
C ILE A 171 7.04 -6.30 14.10
N SER A 172 7.95 -5.32 14.20
CA SER A 172 8.42 -4.79 15.47
C SER A 172 7.34 -3.97 16.20
N ASN A 173 7.55 -3.72 17.49
CA ASN A 173 6.64 -2.86 18.24
C ASN A 173 6.66 -1.40 17.74
N ASP A 174 7.81 -0.93 17.27
CA ASP A 174 7.91 0.41 16.68
C ASP A 174 7.12 0.50 15.38
N GLU A 175 7.22 -0.49 14.49
CA GLU A 175 6.40 -0.53 13.28
C GLU A 175 4.91 -0.50 13.61
N LYS A 176 4.46 -1.32 14.58
CA LYS A 176 3.04 -1.34 15.02
C LYS A 176 2.56 0.01 15.54
N LYS A 177 3.40 0.72 16.31
CA LYS A 177 3.09 2.03 16.86
C LYS A 177 2.77 3.07 15.78
N TYR A 178 3.48 2.99 14.64
CA TYR A 178 3.33 3.96 13.57
C TYR A 178 2.27 3.60 12.51
N ILE A 179 1.72 2.36 12.51
CA ILE A 179 0.69 1.96 11.52
C ILE A 179 -0.45 2.97 11.45
N LYS A 180 -0.91 3.48 12.60
CA LYS A 180 -2.03 4.44 12.64
C LYS A 180 -1.73 5.73 11.87
N VAL A 181 -0.56 6.33 12.05
CA VAL A 181 -0.21 7.56 11.33
C VAL A 181 0.09 7.30 9.86
N LEU A 182 0.66 6.13 9.55
CA LEU A 182 0.93 5.71 8.18
C LEU A 182 -0.35 5.39 7.38
N SER A 183 -1.49 5.17 8.07
CA SER A 183 -2.81 4.88 7.46
C SER A 183 -3.68 6.14 7.28
N GLN A 184 -3.22 7.31 7.69
CA GLN A 184 -3.93 8.60 7.52
C GLN A 184 -3.76 9.18 6.11
#